data_2594b3cb8f82d97e999ebfea474558d4
#
_entry.id   2594b3cb8f82d97e999ebfea474558d4
#
_cell.length_a   1.000
_cell.length_b   1.000
_cell.length_c   1.000
_cell.angle_alpha   90.00
_cell.angle_beta   90.00
_cell.angle_gamma   90.00
#
_symmetry.space_group_name_H-M   'P 1'
#
loop_
_entity.id
_entity.type
_entity.pdbx_description
1 polymer ?
#
loop_
_entity_poly.entity_id
_entity_poly.type
_entity_poly.pdbx_seq_one_letter_code
_entity_poly.pdbx_strand_id
1 'polypeptide(L)'
;MDKRGRLFVCDRSNTGIQIFDQEGKHLATWHQFGMPSGIAFSANDEDLIYVLDSESDNVGNPGFEQGIRIGDALNGWVRYFILDQGGNPGTTTGSGAEFGTVDKFGNVFAGEPRPRVLRKYVKVR
;
A
#
# COMPACT_ATOMS: atom_id res chain seq x y z
N MET A 1 -0.69 -12.10 -3.92
CA MET A 1 0.36 -13.12 -3.66
C MET A 1 1.65 -12.64 -4.29
N ASP A 2 2.76 -12.77 -3.59
CA ASP A 2 4.06 -12.41 -4.15
C ASP A 2 4.64 -13.52 -5.03
N LYS A 3 5.80 -13.28 -5.66
CA LYS A 3 6.43 -14.26 -6.55
C LYS A 3 6.93 -15.54 -5.86
N ARG A 4 6.96 -15.54 -4.49
CA ARG A 4 7.31 -16.72 -3.67
C ARG A 4 6.10 -17.52 -3.25
N GLY A 5 4.91 -17.12 -3.66
CA GLY A 5 3.65 -17.78 -3.28
C GLY A 5 3.13 -17.40 -1.90
N ARG A 6 3.67 -16.35 -1.25
CA ARG A 6 3.15 -15.86 0.02
C ARG A 6 1.89 -15.03 -0.20
N LEU A 7 0.92 -15.21 0.67
CA LEU A 7 -0.34 -14.48 0.68
C LEU A 7 -0.22 -13.28 1.60
N PHE A 8 -0.55 -12.10 1.10
CA PHE A 8 -0.51 -10.84 1.84
C PHE A 8 -1.93 -10.34 2.04
N VAL A 9 -2.31 -10.13 3.29
CA VAL A 9 -3.65 -9.71 3.69
C VAL A 9 -3.57 -8.36 4.38
N CYS A 10 -4.30 -7.38 3.86
CA CYS A 10 -4.45 -6.09 4.52
C CYS A 10 -5.24 -6.24 5.81
N ASP A 11 -4.62 -5.98 6.93
CA ASP A 11 -5.24 -5.96 8.26
C ASP A 11 -5.31 -4.51 8.75
N ARG A 12 -6.14 -3.72 8.05
CA ARG A 12 -6.19 -2.26 8.18
C ARG A 12 -6.43 -1.80 9.62
N SER A 13 -7.43 -2.39 10.29
CA SER A 13 -7.81 -2.00 11.65
C SER A 13 -6.74 -2.32 12.69
N ASN A 14 -5.86 -3.26 12.40
CA ASN A 14 -4.70 -3.61 13.23
C ASN A 14 -3.39 -2.99 12.73
N THR A 15 -3.46 -2.06 11.77
CA THR A 15 -2.31 -1.32 11.24
C THR A 15 -1.20 -2.24 10.71
N GLY A 16 -1.58 -3.28 9.97
CA GLY A 16 -0.60 -4.25 9.53
C GLY A 16 -0.97 -5.02 8.27
N ILE A 17 0.03 -5.75 7.78
CA ILE A 17 -0.12 -6.74 6.73
C ILE A 17 0.19 -8.10 7.35
N GLN A 18 -0.75 -9.02 7.26
CA GLN A 18 -0.55 -10.40 7.67
C GLN A 18 -0.06 -11.22 6.48
N ILE A 19 0.98 -12.00 6.67
CA ILE A 19 1.61 -12.80 5.63
C ILE A 19 1.46 -14.29 5.97
N PHE A 20 0.94 -15.06 5.01
CA PHE A 20 0.67 -16.49 5.16
C PHE A 20 1.30 -17.27 4.01
N ASP A 21 1.56 -18.55 4.24
CA ASP A 21 1.76 -19.50 3.15
C ASP A 21 0.42 -19.93 2.53
N GLN A 22 0.46 -20.75 1.49
CA GLN A 22 -0.74 -21.20 0.78
C GLN A 22 -1.56 -22.24 1.54
N GLU A 23 -1.03 -22.80 2.60
CA GLU A 23 -1.72 -23.70 3.53
C GLU A 23 -2.38 -22.96 4.69
N GLY A 24 -2.25 -21.61 4.72
CA GLY A 24 -2.84 -20.75 5.74
C GLY A 24 -1.99 -20.60 7.02
N LYS A 25 -0.76 -21.07 7.00
CA LYS A 25 0.16 -20.87 8.13
C LYS A 25 0.64 -19.41 8.14
N HIS A 26 0.51 -18.76 9.28
CA HIS A 26 1.01 -17.40 9.49
C HIS A 26 2.54 -17.38 9.49
N LEU A 27 3.14 -16.53 8.65
CA LEU A 27 4.57 -16.41 8.49
C LEU A 27 5.14 -15.15 9.15
N ALA A 28 4.46 -14.00 8.99
CA ALA A 28 4.92 -12.72 9.51
C ALA A 28 3.79 -11.70 9.57
N THR A 29 4.01 -10.66 10.37
CA THR A 29 3.18 -9.44 10.40
C THR A 29 4.07 -8.24 10.15
N TRP A 30 3.70 -7.38 9.20
CA TRP A 30 4.40 -6.16 8.87
C TRP A 30 3.57 -4.94 9.27
N HIS A 31 4.15 -4.05 10.10
CA HIS A 31 3.49 -2.82 10.57
C HIS A 31 4.01 -1.54 9.91
N GLN A 32 5.08 -1.62 9.14
CA GLN A 32 5.78 -0.45 8.58
C GLN A 32 5.08 0.20 7.38
N PHE A 33 3.97 -0.36 6.92
CA PHE A 33 3.24 0.15 5.75
C PHE A 33 1.99 0.99 6.10
N GLY A 34 1.76 1.29 7.37
CA GLY A 34 0.61 2.08 7.81
C GLY A 34 -0.67 1.26 7.96
N MET A 35 -1.80 1.85 7.59
CA MET A 35 -3.13 1.20 7.60
C MET A 35 -3.50 0.76 6.18
N PRO A 36 -3.11 -0.46 5.77
CA PRO A 36 -3.20 -0.87 4.38
C PRO A 36 -4.64 -1.16 3.95
N SER A 37 -5.05 -0.58 2.83
CA SER A 37 -6.33 -0.88 2.18
C SER A 37 -6.16 -1.72 0.92
N GLY A 38 -5.01 -1.62 0.26
CA GLY A 38 -4.72 -2.35 -0.95
C GLY A 38 -3.24 -2.67 -1.10
N ILE A 39 -2.96 -3.77 -1.80
CA ILE A 39 -1.60 -4.23 -2.09
C ILE A 39 -1.50 -4.61 -3.56
N ALA A 40 -0.41 -4.18 -4.19
CA ALA A 40 0.01 -4.65 -5.51
C ALA A 40 1.49 -5.06 -5.48
N PHE A 41 1.87 -5.94 -6.38
CA PHE A 41 3.28 -6.34 -6.56
C PHE A 41 3.77 -5.89 -7.92
N SER A 42 5.08 -5.58 -8.02
CA SER A 42 5.68 -5.22 -9.29
C SER A 42 5.44 -6.29 -10.35
N ALA A 43 5.12 -5.83 -11.57
CA ALA A 43 4.93 -6.69 -12.73
C ALA A 43 6.24 -6.95 -13.49
N ASN A 44 7.37 -6.54 -12.94
CA ASN A 44 8.72 -6.72 -13.47
C ASN A 44 9.62 -7.39 -12.42
N ASP A 45 10.90 -7.47 -12.69
CA ASP A 45 11.88 -8.16 -11.83
C ASP A 45 12.32 -7.37 -10.59
N GLU A 46 11.79 -6.17 -10.37
CA GLU A 46 12.19 -5.31 -9.23
C GLU A 46 11.79 -5.88 -7.86
N ASP A 47 10.84 -6.81 -7.81
CA ASP A 47 10.37 -7.48 -6.59
C ASP A 47 9.88 -6.50 -5.51
N LEU A 48 9.07 -5.55 -5.92
CA LEU A 48 8.52 -4.53 -5.05
C LEU A 48 7.08 -4.83 -4.65
N ILE A 49 6.75 -4.41 -3.43
CA ILE A 49 5.37 -4.31 -2.93
C ILE A 49 4.94 -2.85 -2.90
N TYR A 50 3.73 -2.59 -3.34
CA TYR A 50 3.06 -1.29 -3.33
C TYR A 50 1.87 -1.39 -2.39
N VAL A 51 1.89 -0.62 -1.31
CA VAL A 51 0.85 -0.67 -0.27
C VAL A 51 0.12 0.67 -0.21
N LEU A 52 -1.18 0.61 -0.41
CA LEU A 52 -2.05 1.77 -0.42
C LEU A 52 -2.63 1.96 0.98
N ASP A 53 -2.30 3.08 1.60
CA ASP A 53 -2.78 3.48 2.92
C ASP A 53 -3.79 4.61 2.77
N SER A 54 -5.06 4.30 2.97
CA SER A 54 -6.16 5.26 2.84
C SER A 54 -6.68 5.79 4.19
N GLU A 55 -6.11 5.35 5.30
CA GLU A 55 -6.72 5.54 6.62
C GLU A 55 -5.80 6.15 7.67
N SER A 56 -4.47 6.14 7.47
CA SER A 56 -3.55 6.68 8.48
C SER A 56 -3.79 8.16 8.71
N ASP A 57 -3.88 8.54 9.98
CA ASP A 57 -4.00 9.91 10.43
C ASP A 57 -3.30 10.10 11.79
N ASN A 58 -3.31 11.33 12.30
CA ASN A 58 -2.66 11.66 13.57
C ASN A 58 -3.36 11.08 14.82
N VAL A 59 -4.53 10.51 14.65
CA VAL A 59 -5.32 9.92 15.74
C VAL A 59 -5.30 8.40 15.64
N GLY A 60 -5.65 7.86 14.48
CA GLY A 60 -5.78 6.41 14.26
C GLY A 60 -4.44 5.70 14.11
N ASN A 61 -3.45 6.37 13.54
CA ASN A 61 -2.10 5.82 13.35
C ASN A 61 -1.04 6.91 13.39
N PRO A 62 -0.77 7.51 14.58
CA PRO A 62 0.16 8.62 14.71
C PRO A 62 1.55 8.32 14.14
N GLY A 63 2.11 9.28 13.39
CA GLY A 63 3.41 9.15 12.73
C GLY A 63 3.35 8.61 11.31
N PHE A 64 2.16 8.27 10.82
CA PHE A 64 1.92 7.86 9.44
C PHE A 64 0.96 8.81 8.74
N GLU A 65 1.16 9.01 7.45
CA GLU A 65 0.27 9.76 6.57
C GLU A 65 -0.31 8.83 5.51
N GLN A 66 -1.45 9.24 4.94
CA GLN A 66 -2.05 8.53 3.80
C GLN A 66 -1.17 8.64 2.56
N GLY A 67 -1.13 7.58 1.80
CA GLY A 67 -0.36 7.53 0.56
C GLY A 67 -0.02 6.11 0.15
N ILE A 68 1.00 5.99 -0.70
CA ILE A 68 1.43 4.70 -1.22
C ILE A 68 2.88 4.47 -0.77
N ARG A 69 3.09 3.43 0.03
CA ARG A 69 4.44 3.01 0.43
C ARG A 69 4.91 1.90 -0.47
N ILE A 70 6.11 2.06 -1.00
CA ILE A 70 6.74 1.11 -1.91
C ILE A 70 7.96 0.53 -1.21
N GLY A 71 8.03 -0.79 -1.14
CA GLY A 71 9.12 -1.47 -0.45
C GLY A 71 9.53 -2.76 -1.12
N ASP A 72 10.49 -3.43 -0.52
CA ASP A 72 10.91 -4.76 -0.96
C ASP A 72 9.83 -5.79 -0.62
N ALA A 73 9.40 -6.56 -1.60
CA ALA A 73 8.43 -7.63 -1.35
C ALA A 73 9.03 -8.77 -0.51
N LEU A 74 10.35 -8.98 -0.56
CA LEU A 74 11.01 -10.03 0.22
C LEU A 74 11.01 -9.73 1.73
N ASN A 75 11.47 -8.54 2.13
CA ASN A 75 11.78 -8.23 3.53
C ASN A 75 10.95 -7.08 4.11
N GLY A 76 10.13 -6.40 3.30
CA GLY A 76 9.28 -5.31 3.74
C GLY A 76 9.98 -3.98 4.01
N TRP A 77 11.20 -3.79 3.54
CA TRP A 77 11.88 -2.51 3.67
C TRP A 77 11.19 -1.44 2.83
N VAL A 78 10.62 -0.43 3.49
CA VAL A 78 9.99 0.71 2.80
C VAL A 78 11.08 1.59 2.21
N ARG A 79 11.02 1.81 0.90
CA ARG A 79 12.01 2.58 0.14
C ARG A 79 11.50 3.93 -0.30
N TYR A 80 10.22 4.02 -0.67
CA TYR A 80 9.62 5.22 -1.25
C TYR A 80 8.24 5.45 -0.67
N PHE A 81 7.83 6.70 -0.66
CA PHE A 81 6.50 7.11 -0.25
C PHE A 81 5.94 8.14 -1.24
N ILE A 82 4.74 7.87 -1.73
CA ILE A 82 3.95 8.80 -2.52
C ILE A 82 2.86 9.35 -1.60
N LEU A 83 2.99 10.60 -1.18
CA LEU A 83 2.01 11.26 -0.32
C LEU A 83 0.68 11.42 -1.08
N ASP A 84 -0.43 11.16 -0.42
CA ASP A 84 -1.74 11.39 -1.00
C ASP A 84 -1.96 12.87 -1.34
N GLN A 85 -2.46 13.13 -2.55
CA GLN A 85 -2.72 14.48 -3.05
C GLN A 85 -3.87 15.17 -2.30
N GLY A 86 -4.73 14.40 -1.65
CA GLY A 86 -5.83 14.91 -0.83
C GLY A 86 -5.40 15.50 0.51
N GLY A 87 -4.15 15.25 0.94
CA GLY A 87 -3.61 15.75 2.19
C GLY A 87 -4.07 14.97 3.43
N ASN A 88 -4.03 15.61 4.59
CA ASN A 88 -4.40 14.99 5.86
C ASN A 88 -5.89 14.64 5.91
N PRO A 89 -6.27 13.40 6.23
CA PRO A 89 -7.65 12.95 6.29
C PRO A 89 -8.52 13.73 7.28
N GLY A 90 -7.94 14.33 8.30
CA GLY A 90 -8.66 15.22 9.22
C GLY A 90 -9.10 16.56 8.61
N THR A 91 -8.58 16.92 7.45
CA THR A 91 -8.82 18.21 6.80
C THR A 91 -9.34 18.08 5.36
N THR A 92 -9.43 16.87 4.82
CA THR A 92 -9.87 16.63 3.45
C THR A 92 -11.16 15.83 3.38
N THR A 93 -11.85 15.97 2.28
CA THR A 93 -13.03 15.15 1.93
C THR A 93 -12.62 13.90 1.13
N GLY A 94 -11.34 13.71 0.87
CA GLY A 94 -10.79 12.56 0.16
C GLY A 94 -10.80 11.31 1.01
N SER A 95 -10.78 10.16 0.36
CA SER A 95 -10.68 8.85 1.02
C SER A 95 -9.30 8.25 0.96
N GLY A 96 -8.35 8.90 0.27
CA GLY A 96 -7.10 8.26 -0.11
C GLY A 96 -7.29 7.10 -1.08
N ALA A 97 -6.20 6.52 -1.54
CA ALA A 97 -6.24 5.38 -2.45
C ALA A 97 -6.54 4.08 -1.68
N GLU A 98 -7.64 3.41 -2.01
CA GLU A 98 -8.05 2.17 -1.36
C GLU A 98 -7.68 0.92 -2.15
N PHE A 99 -7.51 1.06 -3.46
CA PHE A 99 -7.14 -0.05 -4.34
C PHE A 99 -6.25 0.45 -5.47
N GLY A 100 -5.48 -0.43 -6.05
CA GLY A 100 -4.60 -0.05 -7.14
C GLY A 100 -3.84 -1.20 -7.75
N THR A 101 -3.10 -0.87 -8.79
CA THR A 101 -2.22 -1.80 -9.48
C THR A 101 -0.97 -1.07 -9.98
N VAL A 102 -0.01 -1.83 -10.46
CA VAL A 102 1.22 -1.30 -11.03
C VAL A 102 1.48 -1.96 -12.38
N ASP A 103 1.92 -1.18 -13.36
CA ASP A 103 2.29 -1.72 -14.66
C ASP A 103 3.76 -2.19 -14.69
N LYS A 104 4.15 -2.81 -15.81
CA LYS A 104 5.52 -3.32 -16.00
C LYS A 104 6.60 -2.23 -16.00
N PHE A 105 6.22 -0.97 -16.15
CA PHE A 105 7.14 0.19 -16.12
C PHE A 105 7.26 0.79 -14.72
N GLY A 106 6.49 0.29 -13.74
CA GLY A 106 6.47 0.79 -12.38
C GLY A 106 5.54 1.99 -12.17
N ASN A 107 4.65 2.29 -13.13
CA ASN A 107 3.63 3.30 -12.94
C ASN A 107 2.51 2.73 -12.07
N VAL A 108 2.08 3.52 -11.07
CA VAL A 108 1.02 3.12 -10.14
C VAL A 108 -0.31 3.73 -10.57
N PHE A 109 -1.35 2.90 -10.58
CA PHE A 109 -2.72 3.32 -10.80
C PHE A 109 -3.49 3.11 -9.51
N ALA A 110 -4.00 4.18 -8.93
CA ALA A 110 -4.61 4.17 -7.60
C ALA A 110 -6.03 4.74 -7.65
N GLY A 111 -6.98 3.99 -7.12
CA GLY A 111 -8.39 4.37 -7.09
C GLY A 111 -8.80 4.98 -5.75
N GLU A 112 -9.41 6.14 -5.79
CA GLU A 112 -9.94 6.86 -4.64
C GLU A 112 -11.48 6.87 -4.72
N PRO A 113 -12.19 6.07 -3.91
CA PRO A 113 -13.65 5.89 -4.06
C PRO A 113 -14.47 7.13 -3.78
N ARG A 114 -14.13 7.90 -2.75
CA ARG A 114 -14.94 9.06 -2.35
C ARG A 114 -14.93 10.18 -3.40
N PRO A 115 -13.77 10.63 -3.90
CA PRO A 115 -13.75 11.59 -5.00
C PRO A 115 -14.07 10.98 -6.36
N ARG A 116 -14.17 9.63 -6.45
CA ARG A 116 -14.42 8.86 -7.68
C ARG A 116 -13.38 9.15 -8.77
N VAL A 117 -12.11 9.09 -8.39
CA VAL A 117 -10.99 9.33 -9.31
C VAL A 117 -10.06 8.15 -9.38
N LEU A 118 -9.44 8.00 -10.53
CA LEU A 118 -8.28 7.12 -10.73
C LEU A 118 -7.07 8.01 -10.99
N ARG A 119 -6.05 7.87 -10.14
CA ARG A 119 -4.79 8.60 -10.29
C ARG A 119 -3.72 7.70 -10.89
N LYS A 120 -2.94 8.25 -11.78
CA LYS A 120 -1.75 7.61 -12.32
C LYS A 120 -0.51 8.34 -11.81
N TYR A 121 0.35 7.63 -11.13
CA TYR A 121 1.68 8.11 -10.72
C TYR A 121 2.72 7.51 -11.64
N VAL A 122 3.41 8.37 -12.39
CA VAL A 122 4.40 7.94 -13.38
C VAL A 122 5.76 7.82 -12.71
N LYS A 123 6.42 6.67 -12.87
CA LYS A 123 7.77 6.49 -12.38
C LYS A 123 8.73 7.33 -13.21
N VAL A 124 9.42 8.25 -12.56
CA VAL A 124 10.47 9.08 -13.19
C VAL A 124 11.81 8.38 -13.05
N ARG A 125 12.60 8.44 -14.08
CA ARG A 125 13.92 7.80 -14.15
C ARG A 125 15.04 8.84 -14.26
#